data_fe05c8ac0fd338cf65cb76d7be31dc36
#
_entry.id   fe05c8ac0fd338cf65cb76d7be31dc36
#
_cell.length_a   1.000
_cell.length_b   1.000
_cell.length_c   1.000
_cell.angle_alpha   90.00
_cell.angle_beta   90.00
_cell.angle_gamma   90.00
#
_symmetry.space_group_name_H-M   'P 1'
#
loop_
_entity.id
_entity.type
_entity.pdbx_description
1 polymer ?
#
loop_
_entity_poly.entity_id
_entity_poly.type
_entity_poly.pdbx_seq_one_letter_code
_entity_poly.pdbx_strand_id
1 'polypeptide(L)'
;MDYEQNNLAIKNMEERLQKIEQRILSLENKVNAELEESNAEQDDSSIDSNETVEEREERYESIVGQSWMALIGTIVIVTGLCFFLSLSYESLPPVTPALIGLFLSGGIFVFSVTIKKSYSIISQYMLGGVILLFYFSTVRLHFFGEAAIKSLEVEIILLTVVVIINLLISLRKKSIYLVSISLILGLITSLLSHNVFYLYVILTAISVLSNYLKQNYGWSNIIYFLMPLTFITHLLWFILYASGPDFENTMPSVFINTFFVLIYSAIYFTGNIRRKEPFPEPLSIGAFSFFNASFVVLIIISIVNITQIENSSPNYFLAAFFFMVFATISWEKEKSKYSTFIYAMSGYFALSFAIISLNIPNYLVWLSWQSLLVLATAVWFKSKFIVVANFFIYAAVLANYYITTASIDLFALSFGLVALLSARILNWNKDRLELTTEQMRNVYLISAFIAIPYTLYFTMPENFVSISWIVVAVIYYSLSIVLNNKKYRWMSIYTFLLTLFYVAILGFTSTDTTYKIISFLALGLVLITISIVYTKRKLINK
;
A
#
# COMPACT_ATOMS: atom_id res chain seq x y z
N MET A 1 45.40 10.34 64.51
CA MET A 1 45.60 10.57 63.05
C MET A 1 44.45 10.00 62.20
N ASP A 2 43.90 8.83 62.50
CA ASP A 2 42.79 8.27 61.68
C ASP A 2 41.41 8.95 61.83
N TYR A 3 41.16 9.59 62.96
CA TYR A 3 39.86 10.20 63.22
C TYR A 3 39.65 11.55 62.49
N GLU A 4 40.75 12.32 62.31
CA GLU A 4 40.73 13.57 61.54
C GLU A 4 40.66 13.35 60.05
N GLN A 5 41.28 12.31 59.53
CA GLN A 5 41.18 11.94 58.10
C GLN A 5 39.78 11.45 57.72
N ASN A 6 39.13 10.70 58.59
CA ASN A 6 37.74 10.25 58.35
C ASN A 6 36.73 11.42 58.39
N ASN A 7 36.90 12.37 59.29
CA ASN A 7 36.04 13.56 59.33
C ASN A 7 36.22 14.47 58.10
N LEU A 8 37.43 14.59 57.58
CA LEU A 8 37.70 15.33 56.33
C LEU A 8 37.12 14.63 55.10
N ALA A 9 37.16 13.32 55.09
CA ALA A 9 36.58 12.51 53.99
C ALA A 9 35.01 12.60 54.00
N ILE A 10 34.40 12.59 55.17
CA ILE A 10 32.96 12.76 55.34
C ILE A 10 32.54 14.16 54.88
N LYS A 11 33.22 15.20 55.27
CA LYS A 11 32.96 16.58 54.86
C LYS A 11 33.11 16.79 53.36
N ASN A 12 34.10 16.17 52.73
CA ASN A 12 34.30 16.19 51.28
C ASN A 12 33.20 15.41 50.52
N MET A 13 32.64 14.35 51.14
CA MET A 13 31.50 13.62 50.55
C MET A 13 30.19 14.44 50.66
N GLU A 14 29.97 15.13 51.80
CA GLU A 14 28.80 16.01 51.95
C GLU A 14 28.82 17.19 50.98
N GLU A 15 29.99 17.81 50.76
CA GLU A 15 30.13 18.87 49.74
C GLU A 15 29.91 18.36 48.29
N ARG A 16 30.31 17.13 48.01
CA ARG A 16 30.03 16.49 46.71
C ARG A 16 28.55 16.14 46.55
N LEU A 17 27.91 15.65 47.58
CA LEU A 17 26.47 15.38 47.59
C LEU A 17 25.65 16.67 47.38
N GLN A 18 25.96 17.75 48.06
CA GLN A 18 25.30 19.05 47.84
C GLN A 18 25.51 19.58 46.43
N LYS A 19 26.69 19.40 45.82
CA LYS A 19 26.93 19.78 44.43
C LYS A 19 26.14 18.92 43.43
N ILE A 20 25.96 17.64 43.73
CA ILE A 20 25.17 16.73 42.91
C ILE A 20 23.67 17.07 43.01
N GLU A 21 23.16 17.34 44.22
CA GLU A 21 21.77 17.79 44.44
C GLU A 21 21.47 19.11 43.71
N GLN A 22 22.36 20.10 43.79
CA GLN A 22 22.20 21.35 43.03
C GLN A 22 22.22 21.14 41.50
N ARG A 23 23.03 20.20 40.99
CA ARG A 23 23.03 19.84 39.60
C ARG A 23 21.75 19.11 39.17
N ILE A 24 21.25 18.22 40.00
CA ILE A 24 19.97 17.52 39.74
C ILE A 24 18.83 18.54 39.70
N LEU A 25 18.72 19.43 40.66
CA LEU A 25 17.72 20.52 40.70
C LEU A 25 17.82 21.44 39.46
N SER A 26 19.02 21.77 39.03
CA SER A 26 19.22 22.59 37.82
C SER A 26 18.84 21.85 36.53
N LEU A 27 19.03 20.53 36.45
CA LEU A 27 18.63 19.68 35.35
C LEU A 27 17.12 19.44 35.33
N GLU A 28 16.51 19.22 36.50
CA GLU A 28 15.04 19.13 36.64
C GLU A 28 14.33 20.41 36.19
N ASN A 29 14.85 21.57 36.64
CA ASN A 29 14.30 22.87 36.20
C ASN A 29 14.50 23.09 34.69
N LYS A 30 15.58 22.59 34.08
CA LYS A 30 15.83 22.69 32.66
C LYS A 30 14.94 21.75 31.86
N VAL A 31 14.73 20.53 32.35
CA VAL A 31 13.83 19.54 31.76
C VAL A 31 12.37 20.00 31.85
N ASN A 32 11.99 20.59 32.99
CA ASN A 32 10.64 21.15 33.17
C ASN A 32 10.41 22.36 32.25
N ALA A 33 11.39 23.24 32.07
CA ALA A 33 11.30 24.34 31.13
C ALA A 33 11.25 23.87 29.67
N GLU A 34 12.03 22.83 29.28
CA GLU A 34 11.95 22.20 27.95
C GLU A 34 10.65 21.41 27.75
N LEU A 35 10.07 20.84 28.82
CA LEU A 35 8.74 20.21 28.80
C LEU A 35 7.62 21.25 28.68
N GLU A 36 7.74 22.40 29.34
CA GLU A 36 6.78 23.51 29.21
C GLU A 36 6.86 24.15 27.80
N GLU A 37 8.05 24.32 27.20
CA GLU A 37 8.20 24.74 25.82
C GLU A 37 7.70 23.69 24.83
N SER A 38 7.94 22.39 25.08
CA SER A 38 7.44 21.28 24.25
C SER A 38 5.92 21.12 24.37
N ASN A 39 5.35 21.32 25.54
CA ASN A 39 3.90 21.29 25.75
C ASN A 39 3.22 22.52 25.14
N ALA A 40 3.86 23.68 25.10
CA ALA A 40 3.34 24.86 24.40
C ALA A 40 3.34 24.71 22.87
N GLU A 41 4.20 23.85 22.29
CA GLU A 41 4.17 23.50 20.84
C GLU A 41 3.27 22.28 20.52
N GLN A 42 2.91 21.45 21.51
CA GLN A 42 2.05 20.24 21.33
C GLN A 42 0.57 20.46 21.66
N ASP A 43 0.18 21.61 22.19
CA ASP A 43 -1.18 21.85 22.72
C ASP A 43 -2.23 22.22 21.67
N ASP A 44 -2.05 21.75 20.42
CA ASP A 44 -3.08 21.89 19.38
C ASP A 44 -3.91 20.60 19.13
N SER A 45 -3.74 19.57 19.98
CA SER A 45 -4.45 18.29 19.78
C SER A 45 -5.00 17.59 21.04
N SER A 46 -4.84 18.14 22.25
CA SER A 46 -5.51 17.60 23.44
C SER A 46 -6.78 18.40 23.72
N ILE A 47 -7.93 17.81 23.43
CA ILE A 47 -9.24 18.27 23.92
C ILE A 47 -9.20 18.14 25.44
N ASP A 48 -8.92 19.24 26.12
CA ASP A 48 -8.94 19.31 27.56
C ASP A 48 -10.40 19.13 28.04
N SER A 49 -10.67 18.01 28.72
CA SER A 49 -12.03 17.61 29.11
C SER A 49 -12.63 18.53 30.19
N ASN A 50 -11.92 19.56 30.62
CA ASN A 50 -12.33 20.50 31.65
C ASN A 50 -12.54 21.96 31.18
N GLU A 51 -12.41 22.22 29.86
CA GLU A 51 -12.60 23.55 29.30
C GLU A 51 -14.08 23.94 29.35
N THR A 52 -14.41 25.10 29.90
CA THR A 52 -15.79 25.61 29.89
C THR A 52 -16.23 25.96 28.48
N VAL A 53 -17.54 25.98 28.23
CA VAL A 53 -18.09 26.32 26.91
C VAL A 53 -17.63 27.72 26.46
N GLU A 54 -17.58 28.67 27.40
CA GLU A 54 -17.15 30.06 27.15
C GLU A 54 -15.65 30.14 26.77
N GLU A 55 -14.76 29.42 27.46
CA GLU A 55 -13.32 29.38 27.15
C GLU A 55 -13.09 28.74 25.76
N ARG A 56 -13.89 27.74 25.41
CA ARG A 56 -13.85 27.12 24.08
C ARG A 56 -14.31 28.07 22.98
N GLU A 57 -15.37 28.82 23.22
CA GLU A 57 -15.87 29.83 22.25
C GLU A 57 -14.85 30.96 22.07
N GLU A 58 -14.25 31.49 23.14
CA GLU A 58 -13.18 32.52 23.07
C GLU A 58 -11.95 32.00 22.34
N ARG A 59 -11.56 30.75 22.55
CA ARG A 59 -10.46 30.12 21.83
C ARG A 59 -10.75 29.98 20.34
N TYR A 60 -11.95 29.50 19.96
CA TYR A 60 -12.35 29.43 18.55
C TYR A 60 -12.44 30.80 17.92
N GLU A 61 -12.97 31.82 18.59
CA GLU A 61 -13.02 33.19 18.11
C GLU A 61 -11.61 33.75 17.88
N SER A 62 -10.68 33.49 18.80
CA SER A 62 -9.29 33.89 18.64
C SER A 62 -8.61 33.19 17.46
N ILE A 63 -8.80 31.88 17.31
CA ILE A 63 -8.25 31.12 16.16
C ILE A 63 -8.83 31.63 14.85
N VAL A 64 -10.14 31.82 14.77
CA VAL A 64 -10.79 32.33 13.57
C VAL A 64 -10.34 33.76 13.28
N GLY A 65 -10.35 34.65 14.27
CA GLY A 65 -9.99 36.06 14.10
C GLY A 65 -8.52 36.29 13.76
N GLN A 66 -7.61 35.60 14.42
CA GLN A 66 -6.17 35.83 14.22
C GLN A 66 -5.57 35.02 13.09
N SER A 67 -5.94 33.71 12.97
CA SER A 67 -5.30 32.81 12.01
C SER A 67 -6.08 32.70 10.71
N TRP A 68 -7.37 32.36 10.78
CA TRP A 68 -8.17 32.11 9.59
C TRP A 68 -8.45 33.37 8.77
N MET A 69 -8.80 34.50 9.45
CA MET A 69 -9.03 35.76 8.74
C MET A 69 -7.75 36.28 8.09
N ALA A 70 -6.60 36.16 8.74
CA ALA A 70 -5.32 36.55 8.17
C ALA A 70 -4.94 35.68 6.96
N LEU A 71 -5.16 34.35 7.04
CA LEU A 71 -4.93 33.42 5.94
C LEU A 71 -5.86 33.73 4.75
N ILE A 72 -7.17 33.84 5.00
CA ILE A 72 -8.16 34.12 3.94
C ILE A 72 -7.90 35.51 3.34
N GLY A 73 -7.63 36.51 4.17
CA GLY A 73 -7.31 37.85 3.69
C GLY A 73 -6.08 37.87 2.79
N THR A 74 -5.04 37.15 3.14
CA THR A 74 -3.83 36.99 2.31
C THR A 74 -4.14 36.32 0.98
N ILE A 75 -4.91 35.23 1.00
CA ILE A 75 -5.32 34.49 -0.20
C ILE A 75 -6.13 35.41 -1.14
N VAL A 76 -7.11 36.12 -0.61
CA VAL A 76 -7.95 37.04 -1.40
C VAL A 76 -7.12 38.13 -2.04
N ILE A 77 -6.21 38.77 -1.29
CA ILE A 77 -5.33 39.83 -1.83
C ILE A 77 -4.44 39.25 -2.94
N VAL A 78 -3.78 38.14 -2.69
CA VAL A 78 -2.88 37.51 -3.67
C VAL A 78 -3.65 37.08 -4.92
N THR A 79 -4.83 36.47 -4.76
CA THR A 79 -5.69 36.08 -5.89
C THR A 79 -6.11 37.33 -6.69
N GLY A 80 -6.51 38.42 -6.04
CA GLY A 80 -6.83 39.69 -6.71
C GLY A 80 -5.64 40.26 -7.49
N LEU A 81 -4.44 40.21 -6.90
CA LEU A 81 -3.21 40.61 -7.59
C LEU A 81 -2.87 39.68 -8.77
N CYS A 82 -3.05 38.39 -8.62
CA CYS A 82 -2.88 37.42 -9.71
C CYS A 82 -3.84 37.70 -10.87
N PHE A 83 -5.12 37.97 -10.60
CA PHE A 83 -6.07 38.39 -11.63
C PHE A 83 -5.65 39.73 -12.29
N PHE A 84 -5.24 40.70 -11.50
CA PHE A 84 -4.72 41.95 -12.04
C PHE A 84 -3.52 41.72 -12.99
N LEU A 85 -2.56 40.90 -12.60
CA LEU A 85 -1.40 40.58 -13.42
C LEU A 85 -1.73 39.71 -14.64
N SER A 86 -2.83 38.96 -14.65
CA SER A 86 -3.24 38.12 -15.79
C SER A 86 -3.90 38.93 -16.92
N LEU A 87 -4.33 40.16 -16.66
CA LEU A 87 -4.94 41.01 -17.68
C LEU A 87 -3.96 41.26 -18.84
N SER A 88 -4.50 41.36 -20.05
CA SER A 88 -3.74 41.73 -21.23
C SER A 88 -3.65 43.27 -21.33
N TYR A 89 -2.45 43.78 -21.27
CA TYR A 89 -2.18 45.21 -21.40
C TYR A 89 -1.58 45.50 -22.78
N GLU A 90 -2.43 45.81 -23.78
CA GLU A 90 -2.02 46.01 -25.17
C GLU A 90 -1.02 47.19 -25.36
N SER A 91 -1.01 48.13 -24.43
CA SER A 91 -0.15 49.32 -24.48
C SER A 91 1.21 49.17 -23.78
N LEU A 92 1.44 48.05 -23.08
CA LEU A 92 2.65 47.84 -22.29
C LEU A 92 3.52 46.70 -22.85
N PRO A 93 4.87 46.80 -22.71
CA PRO A 93 5.75 45.70 -23.06
C PRO A 93 5.36 44.40 -22.30
N PRO A 94 5.47 43.22 -22.91
CA PRO A 94 5.03 41.93 -22.31
C PRO A 94 5.66 41.61 -20.95
N VAL A 95 6.85 42.14 -20.67
CA VAL A 95 7.56 41.94 -19.39
C VAL A 95 7.01 42.81 -18.26
N THR A 96 6.36 43.93 -18.57
CA THR A 96 5.95 44.96 -17.58
C THR A 96 5.03 44.41 -16.49
N PRO A 97 3.98 43.63 -16.77
CA PRO A 97 3.13 43.04 -15.70
C PRO A 97 3.91 42.13 -14.74
N ALA A 98 4.85 41.33 -15.25
CA ALA A 98 5.68 40.49 -14.41
C ALA A 98 6.58 41.32 -13.48
N LEU A 99 7.18 42.42 -13.99
CA LEU A 99 7.98 43.35 -13.17
C LEU A 99 7.12 44.05 -12.10
N ILE A 100 5.89 44.45 -12.42
CA ILE A 100 4.94 44.97 -11.44
C ILE A 100 4.67 43.95 -10.34
N GLY A 101 4.43 42.69 -10.69
CA GLY A 101 4.21 41.61 -9.75
C GLY A 101 5.42 41.34 -8.84
N LEU A 102 6.63 41.40 -9.41
CA LEU A 102 7.88 41.29 -8.64
C LEU A 102 8.05 42.45 -7.66
N PHE A 103 7.75 43.68 -8.10
CA PHE A 103 7.79 44.87 -7.24
C PHE A 103 6.77 44.78 -6.09
N LEU A 104 5.52 44.37 -6.40
CA LEU A 104 4.48 44.17 -5.39
C LEU A 104 4.86 43.06 -4.39
N SER A 105 5.42 41.95 -4.87
CA SER A 105 5.89 40.88 -3.98
C SER A 105 6.99 41.39 -3.05
N GLY A 106 7.92 42.20 -3.56
CA GLY A 106 8.96 42.86 -2.76
C GLY A 106 8.38 43.80 -1.70
N GLY A 107 7.38 44.61 -2.08
CA GLY A 107 6.66 45.49 -1.15
C GLY A 107 5.97 44.74 -0.02
N ILE A 108 5.23 43.68 -0.35
CA ILE A 108 4.57 42.81 0.65
C ILE A 108 5.59 42.11 1.51
N PHE A 109 6.74 41.70 0.97
CA PHE A 109 7.84 41.11 1.73
C PHE A 109 8.38 42.06 2.79
N VAL A 110 8.71 43.29 2.41
CA VAL A 110 9.19 44.35 3.34
C VAL A 110 8.15 44.61 4.42
N PHE A 111 6.90 44.75 4.05
CA PHE A 111 5.79 44.94 4.99
C PHE A 111 5.66 43.75 5.96
N SER A 112 5.71 42.54 5.46
CA SER A 112 5.67 41.33 6.30
C SER A 112 6.80 41.27 7.32
N VAL A 113 8.03 41.63 6.92
CA VAL A 113 9.19 41.66 7.84
C VAL A 113 9.05 42.76 8.90
N THR A 114 8.51 43.91 8.56
CA THR A 114 8.31 45.03 9.52
C THR A 114 7.29 44.71 10.59
N ILE A 115 6.16 44.05 10.23
CA ILE A 115 5.10 43.71 11.16
C ILE A 115 5.40 42.45 12.02
N LYS A 116 6.46 41.68 11.69
CA LYS A 116 6.78 40.40 12.32
C LYS A 116 6.86 40.47 13.84
N LYS A 117 7.40 41.56 14.40
CA LYS A 117 7.56 41.71 15.87
C LYS A 117 6.22 41.81 16.60
N SER A 118 5.23 42.46 15.96
CA SER A 118 3.91 42.69 16.58
C SER A 118 2.87 41.63 16.20
N TYR A 119 2.97 41.08 14.97
CA TYR A 119 1.97 40.17 14.39
C TYR A 119 2.64 39.00 13.66
N SER A 120 3.22 38.07 14.44
CA SER A 120 4.02 36.94 13.91
C SER A 120 3.22 36.04 12.95
N ILE A 121 1.99 35.70 13.32
CA ILE A 121 1.11 34.81 12.51
C ILE A 121 0.75 35.49 11.17
N ILE A 122 0.33 36.75 11.21
CA ILE A 122 -0.01 37.50 10.00
C ILE A 122 1.21 37.63 9.08
N SER A 123 2.39 37.93 9.65
CA SER A 123 3.65 37.98 8.91
C SER A 123 3.97 36.66 8.19
N GLN A 124 3.73 35.50 8.82
CA GLN A 124 3.95 34.20 8.18
C GLN A 124 3.00 33.96 6.99
N TYR A 125 1.71 34.29 7.13
CA TYR A 125 0.75 34.15 6.02
C TYR A 125 1.06 35.11 4.89
N MET A 126 1.44 36.35 5.17
CA MET A 126 1.87 37.30 4.14
C MET A 126 3.13 36.85 3.42
N LEU A 127 4.09 36.21 4.09
CA LEU A 127 5.25 35.59 3.44
C LEU A 127 4.83 34.46 2.49
N GLY A 128 3.82 33.65 2.84
CA GLY A 128 3.21 32.69 1.92
C GLY A 128 2.63 33.38 0.68
N GLY A 129 1.94 34.51 0.87
CA GLY A 129 1.44 35.34 -0.22
C GLY A 129 2.54 35.90 -1.12
N VAL A 130 3.66 36.34 -0.54
CA VAL A 130 4.85 36.75 -1.31
C VAL A 130 5.38 35.65 -2.20
N ILE A 131 5.51 34.41 -1.66
CA ILE A 131 5.97 33.23 -2.40
C ILE A 131 5.05 32.96 -3.60
N LEU A 132 3.73 32.97 -3.36
CA LEU A 132 2.72 32.77 -4.41
C LEU A 132 2.78 33.87 -5.49
N LEU A 133 2.86 35.14 -5.09
CA LEU A 133 2.88 36.25 -6.03
C LEU A 133 4.19 36.28 -6.84
N PHE A 134 5.32 36.00 -6.20
CA PHE A 134 6.62 35.88 -6.87
C PHE A 134 6.61 34.79 -7.94
N TYR A 135 6.07 33.59 -7.58
CA TYR A 135 5.89 32.50 -8.53
C TYR A 135 4.95 32.88 -9.67
N PHE A 136 3.78 33.44 -9.35
CA PHE A 136 2.82 33.83 -10.38
C PHE A 136 3.36 34.93 -11.33
N SER A 137 4.15 35.87 -10.81
CA SER A 137 4.81 36.89 -11.62
C SER A 137 5.77 36.28 -12.64
N THR A 138 6.40 35.13 -12.27
CA THR A 138 7.23 34.36 -13.21
C THR A 138 6.36 33.65 -14.24
N VAL A 139 5.29 32.94 -13.80
CA VAL A 139 4.33 32.25 -14.69
C VAL A 139 3.76 33.22 -15.75
N ARG A 140 3.58 34.50 -15.39
CA ARG A 140 3.08 35.53 -16.29
C ARG A 140 3.98 35.79 -17.51
N LEU A 141 5.26 35.46 -17.44
CA LEU A 141 6.20 35.67 -18.53
C LEU A 141 5.91 34.82 -19.77
N HIS A 142 5.28 33.66 -19.60
CA HIS A 142 4.98 32.76 -20.72
C HIS A 142 3.47 32.50 -20.91
N PHE A 143 2.72 32.26 -19.81
CA PHE A 143 1.38 31.64 -19.89
C PHE A 143 0.23 32.65 -20.07
N PHE A 144 0.42 33.96 -19.82
CA PHE A 144 -0.66 34.93 -19.84
C PHE A 144 -0.33 36.13 -20.74
N GLY A 145 -1.26 36.51 -21.62
CA GLY A 145 -1.12 37.63 -22.56
C GLY A 145 -0.04 37.37 -23.63
N GLU A 146 0.65 38.40 -24.08
CA GLU A 146 1.81 38.23 -24.94
C GLU A 146 2.98 37.65 -24.16
N ALA A 147 3.53 36.53 -24.65
CA ALA A 147 4.63 35.86 -24.01
C ALA A 147 5.93 36.67 -24.10
N ALA A 148 6.46 37.11 -22.97
CA ALA A 148 7.79 37.73 -22.89
C ALA A 148 8.91 36.67 -23.12
N ILE A 149 8.71 35.48 -22.62
CA ILE A 149 9.56 34.30 -22.85
C ILE A 149 8.80 33.36 -23.80
N LYS A 150 9.31 33.20 -25.03
CA LYS A 150 8.64 32.36 -26.04
C LYS A 150 8.87 30.84 -25.83
N SER A 151 10.01 30.48 -25.25
CA SER A 151 10.34 29.04 -25.00
C SER A 151 9.73 28.56 -23.68
N LEU A 152 8.86 27.56 -23.76
CA LEU A 152 8.30 26.89 -22.60
C LEU A 152 9.40 26.27 -21.72
N GLU A 153 10.44 25.71 -22.32
CA GLU A 153 11.53 25.04 -21.57
C GLU A 153 12.28 26.05 -20.69
N VAL A 154 12.57 27.23 -21.20
CA VAL A 154 13.23 28.30 -20.44
C VAL A 154 12.34 28.76 -19.29
N GLU A 155 11.04 28.89 -19.52
CA GLU A 155 10.08 29.27 -18.48
C GLU A 155 10.03 28.20 -17.36
N ILE A 156 9.96 26.91 -17.70
CA ILE A 156 9.93 25.84 -16.72
C ILE A 156 11.23 25.79 -15.89
N ILE A 157 12.37 26.01 -16.51
CA ILE A 157 13.66 26.13 -15.78
C ILE A 157 13.59 27.32 -14.80
N LEU A 158 13.09 28.48 -15.24
CA LEU A 158 12.99 29.65 -14.39
C LEU A 158 12.03 29.42 -13.21
N LEU A 159 10.87 28.84 -13.46
CA LEU A 159 9.91 28.45 -12.41
C LEU A 159 10.52 27.48 -11.41
N THR A 160 11.31 26.52 -11.90
CA THR A 160 12.02 25.56 -11.03
C THR A 160 13.02 26.27 -10.12
N VAL A 161 13.77 27.24 -10.66
CA VAL A 161 14.71 28.05 -9.88
C VAL A 161 13.96 28.85 -8.82
N VAL A 162 12.84 29.46 -9.17
CA VAL A 162 11.97 30.19 -8.22
C VAL A 162 11.46 29.29 -7.11
N VAL A 163 11.00 28.07 -7.45
CA VAL A 163 10.55 27.07 -6.45
C VAL A 163 11.69 26.68 -5.51
N ILE A 164 12.89 26.45 -6.05
CA ILE A 164 14.06 26.11 -5.23
C ILE A 164 14.43 27.26 -4.28
N ILE A 165 14.44 28.50 -4.77
CA ILE A 165 14.72 29.69 -3.94
C ILE A 165 13.69 29.81 -2.83
N ASN A 166 12.40 29.70 -3.16
CA ASN A 166 11.31 29.75 -2.21
C ASN A 166 11.43 28.65 -1.14
N LEU A 167 11.77 27.44 -1.56
CA LEU A 167 11.99 26.30 -0.68
C LEU A 167 13.17 26.54 0.29
N LEU A 168 14.29 27.04 -0.21
CA LEU A 168 15.46 27.34 0.62
C LEU A 168 15.16 28.44 1.66
N ILE A 169 14.42 29.47 1.28
CA ILE A 169 13.96 30.51 2.20
C ILE A 169 13.04 29.92 3.26
N SER A 170 12.09 29.09 2.85
CA SER A 170 11.11 28.44 3.73
C SER A 170 11.78 27.50 4.75
N LEU A 171 12.77 26.71 4.32
CA LEU A 171 13.57 25.85 5.18
C LEU A 171 14.38 26.64 6.22
N ARG A 172 15.01 27.76 5.80
CA ARG A 172 15.71 28.65 6.73
C ARG A 172 14.79 29.26 7.77
N LYS A 173 13.53 29.51 7.43
CA LYS A 173 12.50 30.02 8.33
C LYS A 173 11.91 28.93 9.24
N LYS A 174 12.22 27.65 9.00
CA LYS A 174 11.67 26.48 9.70
C LYS A 174 10.13 26.50 9.75
N SER A 175 9.46 26.96 8.71
CA SER A 175 8.00 27.05 8.65
C SER A 175 7.43 25.97 7.76
N ILE A 176 6.70 25.01 8.35
CA ILE A 176 6.02 23.94 7.62
C ILE A 176 5.04 24.50 6.56
N TYR A 177 4.35 25.59 6.89
CA TYR A 177 3.41 26.26 6.00
C TYR A 177 4.08 26.79 4.71
N LEU A 178 5.20 27.51 4.84
CA LEU A 178 5.93 28.04 3.69
C LEU A 178 6.56 26.94 2.84
N VAL A 179 7.08 25.89 3.48
CA VAL A 179 7.63 24.71 2.78
C VAL A 179 6.54 24.00 2.00
N SER A 180 5.37 23.79 2.61
CA SER A 180 4.24 23.16 1.92
C SER A 180 3.80 23.92 0.69
N ILE A 181 3.70 25.26 0.77
CA ILE A 181 3.40 26.11 -0.39
C ILE A 181 4.46 25.93 -1.48
N SER A 182 5.75 26.02 -1.12
CA SER A 182 6.83 25.88 -2.10
C SER A 182 6.80 24.52 -2.82
N LEU A 183 6.47 23.44 -2.11
CA LEU A 183 6.35 22.09 -2.69
C LEU A 183 5.11 21.96 -3.59
N ILE A 184 3.98 22.57 -3.21
CA ILE A 184 2.78 22.64 -4.07
C ILE A 184 3.11 23.37 -5.37
N LEU A 185 3.85 24.49 -5.31
CA LEU A 185 4.28 25.22 -6.51
C LEU A 185 5.19 24.34 -7.39
N GLY A 186 6.03 23.50 -6.80
CA GLY A 186 6.81 22.50 -7.53
C GLY A 186 5.92 21.49 -8.25
N LEU A 187 4.86 21.00 -7.61
CA LEU A 187 3.87 20.12 -8.24
C LEU A 187 3.16 20.83 -9.41
N ILE A 188 2.75 22.08 -9.23
CA ILE A 188 2.14 22.89 -10.31
C ILE A 188 3.12 23.06 -11.47
N THR A 189 4.40 23.37 -11.19
CA THR A 189 5.43 23.50 -12.24
C THR A 189 5.58 22.22 -13.04
N SER A 190 5.50 21.05 -12.36
CA SER A 190 5.56 19.77 -13.05
C SER A 190 4.37 19.50 -13.99
N LEU A 191 3.18 19.99 -13.62
CA LEU A 191 2.00 19.93 -14.50
C LEU A 191 2.14 20.85 -15.72
N LEU A 192 2.75 22.04 -15.56
CA LEU A 192 2.93 23.00 -16.63
C LEU A 192 4.03 22.61 -17.62
N SER A 193 4.90 21.66 -17.27
CA SER A 193 6.11 21.36 -18.06
C SER A 193 5.86 20.67 -19.39
N HIS A 194 4.69 20.05 -19.61
CA HIS A 194 4.38 19.21 -20.77
C HIS A 194 5.38 18.06 -21.01
N ASN A 195 6.38 17.90 -20.14
CA ASN A 195 7.43 16.91 -20.25
C ASN A 195 7.31 15.86 -19.12
N VAL A 196 7.03 14.63 -19.50
CA VAL A 196 6.81 13.53 -18.56
C VAL A 196 8.05 13.18 -17.73
N PHE A 197 9.25 13.26 -18.30
CA PHE A 197 10.48 12.98 -17.55
C PHE A 197 10.75 14.04 -16.49
N TYR A 198 10.43 15.29 -16.80
CA TYR A 198 10.49 16.37 -15.82
C TYR A 198 9.49 16.12 -14.67
N LEU A 199 8.25 15.71 -15.00
CA LEU A 199 7.27 15.30 -14.00
C LEU A 199 7.85 14.22 -13.07
N TYR A 200 8.41 13.15 -13.62
CA TYR A 200 8.97 12.05 -12.82
C TYR A 200 10.07 12.51 -11.88
N VAL A 201 10.98 13.34 -12.36
CA VAL A 201 12.08 13.90 -11.55
C VAL A 201 11.56 14.75 -10.41
N ILE A 202 10.64 15.67 -10.68
CA ILE A 202 10.08 16.54 -9.64
C ILE A 202 9.26 15.78 -8.62
N LEU A 203 8.39 14.84 -9.03
CA LEU A 203 7.60 14.04 -8.10
C LEU A 203 8.50 13.15 -7.22
N THR A 204 9.55 12.58 -7.80
CA THR A 204 10.54 11.82 -7.05
C THR A 204 11.28 12.71 -6.04
N ALA A 205 11.72 13.89 -6.46
CA ALA A 205 12.40 14.85 -5.58
C ALA A 205 11.51 15.31 -4.42
N ILE A 206 10.24 15.61 -4.68
CA ILE A 206 9.27 15.99 -3.65
C ILE A 206 9.03 14.82 -2.67
N SER A 207 8.92 13.59 -3.17
CA SER A 207 8.76 12.41 -2.32
C SER A 207 9.96 12.17 -1.40
N VAL A 208 11.19 12.31 -1.93
CA VAL A 208 12.42 12.23 -1.14
C VAL A 208 12.50 13.35 -0.11
N LEU A 209 12.17 14.57 -0.53
CA LEU A 209 12.23 15.74 0.32
C LEU A 209 11.20 15.66 1.46
N SER A 210 9.99 15.18 1.20
CA SER A 210 8.98 14.99 2.25
C SER A 210 9.46 14.01 3.34
N ASN A 211 10.15 12.93 2.94
CA ASN A 211 10.78 12.01 3.89
C ASN A 211 11.93 12.66 4.67
N TYR A 212 12.75 13.45 3.99
CA TYR A 212 13.84 14.20 4.62
C TYR A 212 13.30 15.19 5.67
N LEU A 213 12.24 15.91 5.35
CA LEU A 213 11.59 16.87 6.25
C LEU A 213 11.01 16.18 7.49
N LYS A 214 10.34 15.04 7.30
CA LYS A 214 9.86 14.23 8.42
C LYS A 214 10.99 13.78 9.34
N GLN A 215 12.10 13.30 8.79
CA GLN A 215 13.19 12.73 9.58
C GLN A 215 14.04 13.78 10.30
N ASN A 216 14.28 14.95 9.67
CA ASN A 216 15.20 15.95 10.22
C ASN A 216 14.50 17.09 10.98
N TYR A 217 13.25 17.41 10.62
CA TYR A 217 12.50 18.49 11.26
C TYR A 217 11.33 17.97 12.12
N GLY A 218 11.08 16.65 12.16
CA GLY A 218 9.96 16.09 12.92
C GLY A 218 8.57 16.37 12.32
N TRP A 219 8.48 16.90 11.10
CA TRP A 219 7.21 17.28 10.47
C TRP A 219 6.46 16.07 9.89
N SER A 220 5.95 15.20 10.77
CA SER A 220 5.27 13.97 10.37
C SER A 220 4.03 14.22 9.49
N ASN A 221 3.28 15.29 9.74
CA ASN A 221 2.06 15.61 9.01
C ASN A 221 2.30 15.97 7.52
N ILE A 222 3.50 16.45 7.18
CA ILE A 222 3.81 16.85 5.81
C ILE A 222 3.78 15.67 4.82
N ILE A 223 4.15 14.47 5.28
CA ILE A 223 4.16 13.28 4.44
C ILE A 223 2.73 12.80 4.13
N TYR A 224 1.81 12.91 5.10
CA TYR A 224 0.40 12.57 4.91
C TYR A 224 -0.31 13.52 3.93
N PHE A 225 0.16 14.75 3.86
CA PHE A 225 -0.36 15.76 2.94
C PHE A 225 0.25 15.64 1.54
N LEU A 226 1.57 15.48 1.42
CA LEU A 226 2.26 15.47 0.13
C LEU A 226 2.12 14.15 -0.62
N MET A 227 1.95 13.02 0.06
CA MET A 227 1.79 11.73 -0.59
C MET A 227 0.56 11.69 -1.52
N PRO A 228 -0.67 12.02 -1.06
CA PRO A 228 -1.82 12.09 -1.96
C PRO A 228 -1.62 13.08 -3.11
N LEU A 229 -1.06 14.27 -2.82
CA LEU A 229 -0.83 15.29 -3.85
C LEU A 229 0.15 14.81 -4.92
N THR A 230 1.20 14.09 -4.56
CA THR A 230 2.15 13.51 -5.53
C THR A 230 1.44 12.54 -6.48
N PHE A 231 0.65 11.63 -5.94
CA PHE A 231 -0.09 10.64 -6.74
C PHE A 231 -1.19 11.29 -7.58
N ILE A 232 -1.95 12.25 -7.00
CA ILE A 232 -2.98 12.99 -7.72
C ILE A 232 -2.35 13.81 -8.85
N THR A 233 -1.21 14.46 -8.64
CA THR A 233 -0.50 15.23 -9.68
C THR A 233 -0.07 14.33 -10.84
N HIS A 234 0.46 13.13 -10.55
CA HIS A 234 0.81 12.16 -11.60
C HIS A 234 -0.42 11.74 -12.42
N LEU A 235 -1.51 11.38 -11.74
CA LEU A 235 -2.74 10.97 -12.40
C LEU A 235 -3.37 12.13 -13.20
N LEU A 236 -3.40 13.33 -12.62
CA LEU A 236 -3.95 14.51 -13.28
C LEU A 236 -3.15 14.87 -14.54
N TRP A 237 -1.82 14.84 -14.47
CA TRP A 237 -0.97 15.05 -15.64
C TRP A 237 -1.30 14.03 -16.73
N PHE A 238 -1.41 12.75 -16.35
CA PHE A 238 -1.72 11.68 -17.29
C PHE A 238 -3.09 11.90 -17.96
N ILE A 239 -4.13 12.27 -17.20
CA ILE A 239 -5.48 12.53 -17.73
C ILE A 239 -5.48 13.76 -18.67
N LEU A 240 -4.80 14.84 -18.29
CA LEU A 240 -4.76 16.08 -19.09
C LEU A 240 -4.09 15.86 -20.45
N TYR A 241 -3.04 15.05 -20.50
CA TYR A 241 -2.28 14.82 -21.73
C TYR A 241 -2.70 13.57 -22.50
N ALA A 242 -3.45 12.65 -21.90
CA ALA A 242 -3.95 11.43 -22.54
C ALA A 242 -4.88 11.71 -23.75
N SER A 243 -5.52 12.88 -23.77
CA SER A 243 -6.44 13.29 -24.86
C SER A 243 -5.77 14.17 -25.92
N GLY A 244 -4.47 14.40 -25.83
CA GLY A 244 -3.73 15.25 -26.77
C GLY A 244 -3.40 14.53 -28.07
N PRO A 245 -3.31 15.25 -29.21
CA PRO A 245 -3.03 14.67 -30.52
C PRO A 245 -1.65 14.02 -30.64
N ASP A 246 -0.70 14.41 -29.78
CA ASP A 246 0.68 13.89 -29.76
C ASP A 246 0.90 12.82 -28.67
N PHE A 247 -0.17 12.29 -28.07
CA PHE A 247 -0.12 11.36 -26.97
C PHE A 247 0.74 10.12 -27.24
N GLU A 248 0.54 9.48 -28.41
CA GLU A 248 1.27 8.28 -28.80
C GLU A 248 2.78 8.50 -28.97
N ASN A 249 3.19 9.71 -29.38
CA ASN A 249 4.59 10.04 -29.65
C ASN A 249 5.35 10.56 -28.42
N THR A 250 4.63 11.11 -27.44
CA THR A 250 5.24 11.75 -26.26
C THR A 250 5.18 10.93 -24.99
N MET A 251 4.33 9.89 -24.98
CA MET A 251 4.17 9.04 -23.80
C MET A 251 5.24 7.95 -23.70
N PRO A 252 5.98 7.89 -22.58
CA PRO A 252 6.76 6.72 -22.29
C PRO A 252 5.84 5.51 -22.10
N SER A 253 6.39 4.33 -22.29
CA SER A 253 5.62 3.09 -22.12
C SER A 253 4.91 3.06 -20.77
N VAL A 254 3.73 2.44 -20.73
CA VAL A 254 2.96 2.26 -19.47
C VAL A 254 3.80 1.60 -18.39
N PHE A 255 4.76 0.77 -18.78
CA PHE A 255 5.70 0.15 -17.85
C PHE A 255 6.59 1.18 -17.13
N ILE A 256 7.11 2.18 -17.84
CA ILE A 256 7.91 3.26 -17.24
C ILE A 256 7.04 4.11 -16.30
N ASN A 257 5.80 4.44 -16.70
CA ASN A 257 4.85 5.13 -15.82
C ASN A 257 4.62 4.36 -14.52
N THR A 258 4.29 3.08 -14.63
CA THR A 258 4.09 2.19 -13.47
C THR A 258 5.34 2.13 -12.58
N PHE A 259 6.52 2.05 -13.17
CA PHE A 259 7.78 2.01 -12.45
C PHE A 259 8.01 3.27 -11.59
N PHE A 260 7.76 4.47 -12.13
CA PHE A 260 7.90 5.71 -11.36
C PHE A 260 6.85 5.83 -10.24
N VAL A 261 5.61 5.43 -10.49
CA VAL A 261 4.57 5.37 -9.45
C VAL A 261 5.01 4.46 -8.29
N LEU A 262 5.64 3.32 -8.60
CA LEU A 262 6.18 2.41 -7.59
C LEU A 262 7.41 2.98 -6.88
N ILE A 263 8.24 3.79 -7.56
CA ILE A 263 9.35 4.53 -6.91
C ILE A 263 8.80 5.50 -5.87
N TYR A 264 7.78 6.30 -6.19
CA TYR A 264 7.17 7.21 -5.20
C TYR A 264 6.63 6.44 -4.01
N SER A 265 5.91 5.34 -4.27
CA SER A 265 5.39 4.44 -3.24
C SER A 265 6.51 3.88 -2.36
N ALA A 266 7.63 3.45 -2.96
CA ALA A 266 8.78 2.93 -2.22
C ALA A 266 9.44 4.00 -1.34
N ILE A 267 9.58 5.23 -1.85
CA ILE A 267 10.14 6.35 -1.08
C ILE A 267 9.24 6.65 0.12
N TYR A 268 7.93 6.77 -0.07
CA TYR A 268 6.97 6.99 1.03
C TYR A 268 6.97 5.82 2.02
N PHE A 269 7.04 4.58 1.53
CA PHE A 269 7.18 3.39 2.37
C PHE A 269 8.41 3.47 3.28
N THR A 270 9.59 3.84 2.73
CA THR A 270 10.81 3.98 3.55
C THR A 270 10.70 5.07 4.62
N GLY A 271 9.97 6.14 4.35
CA GLY A 271 9.68 7.20 5.32
C GLY A 271 8.85 6.72 6.51
N ASN A 272 8.08 5.66 6.32
CA ASN A 272 7.29 5.05 7.39
C ASN A 272 8.11 4.07 8.25
N ILE A 273 9.13 3.42 7.67
CA ILE A 273 10.01 2.46 8.37
C ILE A 273 11.02 3.18 9.29
N ARG A 274 11.62 4.27 8.82
CA ARG A 274 12.64 5.01 9.55
C ARG A 274 12.02 5.98 10.56
N ARG A 275 11.52 5.47 11.68
CA ARG A 275 10.93 6.29 12.73
C ARG A 275 11.93 6.57 13.82
N LYS A 276 12.04 7.85 14.23
CA LYS A 276 12.75 8.28 15.43
C LYS A 276 11.83 8.29 16.66
N GLU A 277 10.53 8.29 16.47
CA GLU A 277 9.55 8.38 17.57
C GLU A 277 9.00 7.00 17.97
N PRO A 278 8.75 6.75 19.26
CA PRO A 278 8.09 5.54 19.72
C PRO A 278 6.63 5.55 19.26
N PHE A 279 6.32 4.71 18.31
CA PHE A 279 5.00 4.25 17.88
C PHE A 279 3.87 5.29 17.78
N PRO A 280 3.57 5.83 16.60
CA PRO A 280 2.23 6.35 16.34
C PRO A 280 1.23 5.21 16.46
N GLU A 281 -0.03 5.55 16.74
CA GLU A 281 -1.10 4.58 16.85
C GLU A 281 -1.10 3.57 15.70
N PRO A 282 -1.31 2.26 15.96
CA PRO A 282 -1.32 1.22 14.93
C PRO A 282 -2.23 1.54 13.74
N LEU A 283 -3.33 2.28 14.00
CA LEU A 283 -4.29 2.71 13.00
C LEU A 283 -3.69 3.69 11.98
N SER A 284 -2.87 4.65 12.42
CA SER A 284 -2.24 5.65 11.53
C SER A 284 -1.24 5.00 10.57
N ILE A 285 -0.51 3.99 11.04
CA ILE A 285 0.40 3.19 10.23
C ILE A 285 -0.36 2.40 9.15
N GLY A 286 -1.44 1.75 9.56
CA GLY A 286 -2.33 1.01 8.67
C GLY A 286 -2.95 1.94 7.62
N ALA A 287 -3.49 3.09 8.06
CA ALA A 287 -4.08 4.07 7.16
C ALA A 287 -3.06 4.58 6.12
N PHE A 288 -1.84 4.93 6.54
CA PHE A 288 -0.79 5.35 5.62
C PHE A 288 -0.46 4.27 4.58
N SER A 289 -0.27 3.02 5.02
CA SER A 289 0.00 1.90 4.12
C SER A 289 -1.15 1.64 3.16
N PHE A 290 -2.39 1.78 3.64
CA PHE A 290 -3.60 1.63 2.83
C PHE A 290 -3.69 2.71 1.74
N PHE A 291 -3.51 3.98 2.09
CA PHE A 291 -3.54 5.07 1.10
C PHE A 291 -2.40 4.93 0.09
N ASN A 292 -1.17 4.64 0.54
CA ASN A 292 -0.03 4.43 -0.35
C ASN A 292 -0.30 3.32 -1.37
N ALA A 293 -0.77 2.15 -0.93
CA ALA A 293 -1.07 1.04 -1.81
C ALA A 293 -2.27 1.31 -2.73
N SER A 294 -3.34 1.94 -2.18
CA SER A 294 -4.56 2.26 -2.93
C SER A 294 -4.29 3.25 -4.07
N PHE A 295 -3.51 4.30 -3.83
CA PHE A 295 -3.15 5.26 -4.89
C PHE A 295 -2.37 4.58 -6.02
N VAL A 296 -1.41 3.71 -5.69
CA VAL A 296 -0.65 2.96 -6.71
C VAL A 296 -1.58 2.11 -7.56
N VAL A 297 -2.43 1.30 -6.93
CA VAL A 297 -3.37 0.41 -7.65
C VAL A 297 -4.32 1.23 -8.53
N LEU A 298 -4.89 2.31 -7.98
CA LEU A 298 -5.80 3.20 -8.70
C LEU A 298 -5.13 3.82 -9.94
N ILE A 299 -3.90 4.31 -9.81
CA ILE A 299 -3.17 4.92 -10.93
C ILE A 299 -2.86 3.87 -12.00
N ILE A 300 -2.36 2.68 -11.63
CA ILE A 300 -2.05 1.61 -12.60
C ILE A 300 -3.31 1.21 -13.36
N ILE A 301 -4.43 0.99 -12.67
CA ILE A 301 -5.71 0.67 -13.31
C ILE A 301 -6.16 1.80 -14.25
N SER A 302 -6.04 3.06 -13.81
CA SER A 302 -6.42 4.22 -14.63
C SER A 302 -5.57 4.32 -15.89
N ILE A 303 -4.25 4.19 -15.77
CA ILE A 303 -3.32 4.24 -16.91
C ILE A 303 -3.61 3.11 -17.89
N VAL A 304 -3.76 1.88 -17.41
CA VAL A 304 -4.06 0.71 -18.26
C VAL A 304 -5.38 0.88 -19.00
N ASN A 305 -6.43 1.38 -18.31
CA ASN A 305 -7.74 1.58 -18.93
C ASN A 305 -7.74 2.72 -19.95
N ILE A 306 -7.02 3.81 -19.70
CA ILE A 306 -6.95 4.94 -20.63
C ILE A 306 -6.14 4.56 -21.89
N THR A 307 -5.03 3.83 -21.72
CA THR A 307 -4.15 3.45 -22.85
C THR A 307 -4.64 2.23 -23.61
N GLN A 308 -5.59 1.46 -23.07
CA GLN A 308 -6.15 0.24 -23.67
C GLN A 308 -5.08 -0.72 -24.21
N ILE A 309 -3.95 -0.86 -23.52
CA ILE A 309 -2.88 -1.76 -23.94
C ILE A 309 -3.33 -3.21 -23.91
N GLU A 310 -3.01 -3.95 -24.98
CA GLU A 310 -3.36 -5.37 -25.10
C GLU A 310 -2.76 -6.25 -24.00
N ASN A 311 -1.52 -5.97 -23.57
CA ASN A 311 -0.85 -6.71 -22.51
C ASN A 311 -0.42 -5.81 -21.34
N SER A 312 -1.28 -5.71 -20.34
CA SER A 312 -1.02 -4.97 -19.11
C SER A 312 -0.38 -5.80 -18.00
N SER A 313 -0.22 -7.11 -18.20
CA SER A 313 0.26 -8.04 -17.16
C SER A 313 1.62 -7.68 -16.56
N PRO A 314 2.64 -7.18 -17.30
CA PRO A 314 3.93 -6.81 -16.72
C PRO A 314 3.82 -5.71 -15.66
N ASN A 315 2.88 -4.77 -15.83
CA ASN A 315 2.66 -3.66 -14.91
C ASN A 315 2.13 -4.17 -13.55
N TYR A 316 1.18 -5.09 -13.62
CA TYR A 316 0.60 -5.69 -12.42
C TYR A 316 1.58 -6.66 -11.73
N PHE A 317 2.41 -7.42 -12.49
CA PHE A 317 3.47 -8.23 -11.90
C PHE A 317 4.50 -7.39 -11.16
N LEU A 318 4.91 -6.26 -11.75
CA LEU A 318 5.84 -5.33 -11.12
C LEU A 318 5.25 -4.78 -9.81
N ALA A 319 3.98 -4.37 -9.82
CA ALA A 319 3.29 -3.90 -8.62
C ALA A 319 3.18 -4.99 -7.54
N ALA A 320 2.81 -6.21 -7.94
CA ALA A 320 2.74 -7.35 -7.03
C ALA A 320 4.09 -7.64 -6.36
N PHE A 321 5.18 -7.59 -7.12
CA PHE A 321 6.53 -7.76 -6.61
C PHE A 321 6.89 -6.69 -5.56
N PHE A 322 6.68 -5.40 -5.87
CA PHE A 322 6.97 -4.31 -4.94
C PHE A 322 6.15 -4.42 -3.66
N PHE A 323 4.85 -4.69 -3.75
CA PHE A 323 3.99 -4.83 -2.58
C PHE A 323 4.38 -6.04 -1.71
N MET A 324 4.80 -7.15 -2.30
CA MET A 324 5.30 -8.29 -1.54
C MET A 324 6.63 -7.97 -0.83
N VAL A 325 7.51 -7.20 -1.47
CA VAL A 325 8.74 -6.69 -0.82
C VAL A 325 8.38 -5.77 0.35
N PHE A 326 7.42 -4.85 0.19
CA PHE A 326 6.97 -3.98 1.28
C PHE A 326 6.33 -4.78 2.43
N ALA A 327 5.52 -5.79 2.12
CA ALA A 327 4.94 -6.68 3.13
C ALA A 327 6.01 -7.42 3.93
N THR A 328 7.04 -7.97 3.26
CA THR A 328 8.14 -8.68 3.92
C THR A 328 8.98 -7.75 4.80
N ILE A 329 9.30 -6.55 4.31
CA ILE A 329 10.04 -5.55 5.09
C ILE A 329 9.22 -5.08 6.30
N SER A 330 7.92 -4.83 6.12
CA SER A 330 7.03 -4.45 7.24
C SER A 330 6.94 -5.57 8.29
N TRP A 331 6.93 -6.83 7.87
CA TRP A 331 6.91 -7.97 8.78
C TRP A 331 8.23 -8.11 9.57
N GLU A 332 9.36 -8.00 8.89
CA GLU A 332 10.67 -8.24 9.50
C GLU A 332 11.16 -7.06 10.34
N LYS A 333 11.05 -5.83 9.82
CA LYS A 333 11.61 -4.62 10.44
C LYS A 333 10.65 -3.89 11.35
N GLU A 334 9.42 -3.66 10.92
CA GLU A 334 8.43 -2.90 11.69
C GLU A 334 7.63 -3.77 12.66
N LYS A 335 7.54 -5.08 12.40
CA LYS A 335 6.65 -6.02 13.10
C LYS A 335 5.18 -5.55 13.10
N SER A 336 4.81 -4.71 12.14
CA SER A 336 3.46 -4.16 11.98
C SER A 336 2.58 -5.16 11.25
N LYS A 337 1.61 -5.73 11.97
CA LYS A 337 0.63 -6.66 11.40
C LYS A 337 -0.28 -5.97 10.36
N TYR A 338 -0.63 -4.69 10.59
CA TYR A 338 -1.52 -3.93 9.69
C TYR A 338 -0.87 -3.59 8.36
N SER A 339 0.34 -3.00 8.37
CA SER A 339 1.07 -2.69 7.13
C SER A 339 1.38 -3.96 6.33
N THR A 340 1.82 -5.03 7.01
CA THR A 340 2.07 -6.32 6.36
C THR A 340 0.82 -6.87 5.69
N PHE A 341 -0.33 -6.83 6.38
CA PHE A 341 -1.60 -7.27 5.83
C PHE A 341 -1.99 -6.47 4.58
N ILE A 342 -1.93 -5.14 4.66
CA ILE A 342 -2.36 -4.26 3.57
C ILE A 342 -1.47 -4.46 2.34
N TYR A 343 -0.15 -4.43 2.49
CA TYR A 343 0.75 -4.61 1.35
C TYR A 343 0.69 -6.02 0.78
N ALA A 344 0.56 -7.06 1.62
CA ALA A 344 0.37 -8.43 1.14
C ALA A 344 -0.92 -8.57 0.32
N MET A 345 -2.04 -8.06 0.83
CA MET A 345 -3.33 -8.09 0.11
C MET A 345 -3.25 -7.30 -1.20
N SER A 346 -2.62 -6.12 -1.20
CA SER A 346 -2.41 -5.33 -2.43
C SER A 346 -1.54 -6.08 -3.44
N GLY A 347 -0.51 -6.80 -2.98
CA GLY A 347 0.33 -7.66 -3.81
C GLY A 347 -0.44 -8.82 -4.43
N TYR A 348 -1.30 -9.48 -3.66
CA TYR A 348 -2.15 -10.56 -4.19
C TYR A 348 -3.19 -10.05 -5.18
N PHE A 349 -3.79 -8.88 -4.91
CA PHE A 349 -4.69 -8.22 -5.84
C PHE A 349 -3.99 -7.89 -7.17
N ALA A 350 -2.83 -7.28 -7.10
CA ALA A 350 -2.04 -6.98 -8.30
C ALA A 350 -1.66 -8.25 -9.06
N LEU A 351 -1.28 -9.34 -8.37
CA LEU A 351 -0.99 -10.63 -8.99
C LEU A 351 -2.22 -11.24 -9.67
N SER A 352 -3.41 -11.11 -9.05
CA SER A 352 -4.66 -11.57 -9.67
C SER A 352 -4.96 -10.81 -10.96
N PHE A 353 -4.80 -9.48 -10.95
CA PHE A 353 -4.94 -8.67 -12.17
C PHE A 353 -3.90 -9.04 -13.24
N ALA A 354 -2.67 -9.33 -12.83
CA ALA A 354 -1.63 -9.79 -13.75
C ALA A 354 -2.04 -11.10 -14.45
N ILE A 355 -2.55 -12.08 -13.70
CA ILE A 355 -2.99 -13.37 -14.25
C ILE A 355 -4.18 -13.19 -15.20
N ILE A 356 -5.18 -12.37 -14.82
CA ILE A 356 -6.35 -12.10 -15.65
C ILE A 356 -5.94 -11.40 -16.96
N SER A 357 -5.04 -10.42 -16.87
CA SER A 357 -4.60 -9.63 -18.04
C SER A 357 -3.66 -10.37 -18.99
N LEU A 358 -3.18 -11.57 -18.63
CA LEU A 358 -2.46 -12.45 -19.56
C LEU A 358 -3.35 -13.03 -20.66
N ASN A 359 -4.68 -12.96 -20.52
CA ASN A 359 -5.66 -13.52 -21.44
C ASN A 359 -5.41 -15.01 -21.79
N ILE A 360 -4.83 -15.76 -20.85
CA ILE A 360 -4.56 -17.19 -21.02
C ILE A 360 -5.83 -18.01 -20.80
N PRO A 361 -6.02 -19.10 -21.54
CA PRO A 361 -7.12 -20.01 -21.28
C PRO A 361 -7.01 -20.56 -19.84
N ASN A 362 -8.16 -20.79 -19.21
CA ASN A 362 -8.23 -21.33 -17.85
C ASN A 362 -7.55 -20.45 -16.77
N TYR A 363 -7.57 -19.11 -16.89
CA TYR A 363 -6.99 -18.19 -15.90
C TYR A 363 -7.50 -18.47 -14.46
N LEU A 364 -8.72 -18.98 -14.29
CA LEU A 364 -9.27 -19.36 -12.97
C LEU A 364 -8.46 -20.50 -12.33
N VAL A 365 -7.90 -21.41 -13.11
CA VAL A 365 -7.00 -22.45 -12.59
C VAL A 365 -5.73 -21.83 -12.03
N TRP A 366 -5.16 -20.83 -12.73
CA TRP A 366 -3.98 -20.11 -12.24
C TRP A 366 -4.26 -19.31 -10.98
N LEU A 367 -5.46 -18.71 -10.86
CA LEU A 367 -5.91 -18.06 -9.62
C LEU A 367 -6.02 -19.07 -8.46
N SER A 368 -6.40 -20.32 -8.73
CA SER A 368 -6.38 -21.35 -7.69
C SER A 368 -4.96 -21.65 -7.19
N TRP A 369 -3.97 -21.73 -8.08
CA TRP A 369 -2.55 -21.87 -7.71
C TRP A 369 -2.02 -20.66 -6.94
N GLN A 370 -2.43 -19.45 -7.32
CA GLN A 370 -2.14 -18.25 -6.54
C GLN A 370 -2.68 -18.37 -5.11
N SER A 371 -3.88 -18.91 -4.93
CA SER A 371 -4.45 -19.16 -3.59
C SER A 371 -3.53 -20.01 -2.70
N LEU A 372 -2.84 -20.99 -3.28
CA LEU A 372 -1.85 -21.80 -2.55
C LEU A 372 -0.64 -20.97 -2.09
N LEU A 373 -0.14 -20.08 -2.96
CA LEU A 373 0.94 -19.15 -2.65
C LEU A 373 0.52 -18.17 -1.56
N VAL A 374 -0.70 -17.61 -1.65
CA VAL A 374 -1.27 -16.72 -0.63
C VAL A 374 -1.35 -17.44 0.72
N LEU A 375 -1.79 -18.68 0.74
CA LEU A 375 -1.87 -19.47 1.98
C LEU A 375 -0.49 -19.71 2.60
N ALA A 376 0.51 -20.05 1.78
CA ALA A 376 1.88 -20.28 2.26
C ALA A 376 2.49 -19.02 2.89
N THR A 377 2.32 -17.86 2.24
CA THR A 377 2.80 -16.57 2.76
C THR A 377 1.98 -16.10 3.96
N ALA A 378 0.67 -16.35 4.00
CA ALA A 378 -0.18 -16.05 5.15
C ALA A 378 0.25 -16.80 6.43
N VAL A 379 0.67 -18.05 6.27
CA VAL A 379 1.25 -18.85 7.36
C VAL A 379 2.59 -18.25 7.81
N TRP A 380 3.41 -17.78 6.88
CA TRP A 380 4.68 -17.11 7.20
C TRP A 380 4.45 -15.84 7.99
N PHE A 381 3.53 -14.97 7.55
CA PHE A 381 3.14 -13.75 8.25
C PHE A 381 2.28 -13.98 9.50
N LYS A 382 1.95 -15.23 9.83
CA LYS A 382 1.04 -15.59 10.95
C LYS A 382 -0.29 -14.81 10.91
N SER A 383 -0.79 -14.50 9.73
CA SER A 383 -1.99 -13.69 9.54
C SER A 383 -3.24 -14.56 9.41
N LYS A 384 -4.05 -14.58 10.48
CA LYS A 384 -5.36 -15.27 10.48
C LYS A 384 -6.31 -14.72 9.41
N PHE A 385 -6.32 -13.40 9.23
CA PHE A 385 -7.18 -12.73 8.26
C PHE A 385 -6.89 -13.15 6.81
N ILE A 386 -5.61 -13.22 6.42
CA ILE A 386 -5.25 -13.64 5.06
C ILE A 386 -5.66 -15.09 4.83
N VAL A 387 -5.48 -15.97 5.83
CA VAL A 387 -5.90 -17.39 5.74
C VAL A 387 -7.40 -17.52 5.49
N VAL A 388 -8.21 -16.79 6.26
CA VAL A 388 -9.67 -16.83 6.13
C VAL A 388 -10.13 -16.20 4.82
N ALA A 389 -9.60 -15.03 4.46
CA ALA A 389 -9.93 -14.36 3.20
C ALA A 389 -9.59 -15.25 1.99
N ASN A 390 -8.39 -15.86 2.00
CA ASN A 390 -7.96 -16.76 0.94
C ASN A 390 -8.86 -17.99 0.79
N PHE A 391 -9.35 -18.53 1.91
CA PHE A 391 -10.30 -19.64 1.87
C PHE A 391 -11.57 -19.29 1.12
N PHE A 392 -12.19 -18.12 1.40
CA PHE A 392 -13.38 -17.66 0.69
C PHE A 392 -13.09 -17.33 -0.77
N ILE A 393 -11.94 -16.72 -1.07
CA ILE A 393 -11.53 -16.43 -2.45
C ILE A 393 -11.37 -17.73 -3.25
N TYR A 394 -10.68 -18.73 -2.69
CA TYR A 394 -10.54 -20.04 -3.33
C TYR A 394 -11.92 -20.68 -3.62
N ALA A 395 -12.84 -20.66 -2.65
CA ALA A 395 -14.17 -21.22 -2.81
C ALA A 395 -14.96 -20.47 -3.91
N ALA A 396 -14.84 -19.14 -3.96
CA ALA A 396 -15.47 -18.32 -5.00
C ALA A 396 -14.88 -18.60 -6.40
N VAL A 397 -13.56 -18.73 -6.52
CA VAL A 397 -12.88 -19.07 -7.79
C VAL A 397 -13.30 -20.45 -8.27
N LEU A 398 -13.36 -21.43 -7.38
CA LEU A 398 -13.83 -22.78 -7.67
C LEU A 398 -15.28 -22.80 -8.16
N ALA A 399 -16.17 -22.12 -7.43
CA ALA A 399 -17.57 -21.99 -7.80
C ALA A 399 -17.75 -21.29 -9.15
N ASN A 400 -17.03 -20.17 -9.36
CA ASN A 400 -17.06 -19.44 -10.62
C ASN A 400 -16.62 -20.31 -11.78
N TYR A 401 -15.55 -21.10 -11.62
CA TYR A 401 -15.08 -22.02 -12.67
C TYR A 401 -16.19 -23.00 -13.10
N TYR A 402 -16.83 -23.68 -12.16
CA TYR A 402 -17.89 -24.65 -12.49
C TYR A 402 -19.19 -24.03 -13.02
N ILE A 403 -19.45 -22.74 -12.71
CA ILE A 403 -20.63 -22.03 -13.20
C ILE A 403 -20.41 -21.48 -14.62
N THR A 404 -19.21 -20.95 -14.89
CA THR A 404 -18.95 -20.20 -16.14
C THR A 404 -18.31 -21.01 -17.25
N THR A 405 -17.61 -22.12 -16.92
CA THR A 405 -16.88 -22.91 -17.90
C THR A 405 -17.81 -23.89 -18.61
N ALA A 406 -17.96 -23.73 -19.91
CA ALA A 406 -18.83 -24.58 -20.73
C ALA A 406 -18.27 -26.00 -20.94
N SER A 407 -16.93 -26.17 -20.94
CA SER A 407 -16.24 -27.45 -21.08
C SER A 407 -15.17 -27.60 -20.01
N ILE A 408 -15.24 -28.69 -19.28
CA ILE A 408 -14.27 -28.98 -18.20
C ILE A 408 -13.06 -29.69 -18.79
N ASP A 409 -11.88 -29.08 -18.61
CA ASP A 409 -10.60 -29.62 -19.05
C ASP A 409 -9.87 -30.35 -17.94
N LEU A 410 -8.90 -31.21 -18.30
CA LEU A 410 -8.05 -31.91 -17.35
C LEU A 410 -7.30 -30.95 -16.39
N PHE A 411 -7.06 -29.71 -16.82
CA PHE A 411 -6.47 -28.66 -15.95
C PHE A 411 -7.31 -28.36 -14.70
N ALA A 412 -8.62 -28.63 -14.71
CA ALA A 412 -9.49 -28.49 -13.54
C ALA A 412 -9.13 -29.42 -12.37
N LEU A 413 -8.34 -30.50 -12.60
CA LEU A 413 -7.75 -31.29 -11.51
C LEU A 413 -6.89 -30.45 -10.56
N SER A 414 -6.34 -29.34 -11.06
CA SER A 414 -5.56 -28.40 -10.26
C SER A 414 -6.34 -27.88 -9.04
N PHE A 415 -7.64 -27.66 -9.15
CA PHE A 415 -8.46 -27.24 -8.01
C PHE A 415 -8.43 -28.28 -6.89
N GLY A 416 -8.58 -29.54 -7.23
CA GLY A 416 -8.47 -30.63 -6.24
C GLY A 416 -7.07 -30.72 -5.63
N LEU A 417 -6.03 -30.59 -6.46
CA LEU A 417 -4.64 -30.62 -5.97
C LEU A 417 -4.34 -29.43 -5.04
N VAL A 418 -4.74 -28.22 -5.42
CA VAL A 418 -4.60 -27.02 -4.58
C VAL A 418 -5.34 -27.20 -3.25
N ALA A 419 -6.55 -27.76 -3.27
CA ALA A 419 -7.30 -28.05 -2.05
C ALA A 419 -6.58 -29.04 -1.13
N LEU A 420 -6.04 -30.13 -1.68
CA LEU A 420 -5.28 -31.12 -0.90
C LEU A 420 -4.02 -30.50 -0.28
N LEU A 421 -3.28 -29.72 -1.05
CA LEU A 421 -2.07 -29.02 -0.59
C LEU A 421 -2.43 -27.97 0.48
N SER A 422 -3.49 -27.20 0.27
CA SER A 422 -3.99 -26.19 1.23
C SER A 422 -4.39 -26.84 2.56
N ALA A 423 -5.13 -27.95 2.50
CA ALA A 423 -5.49 -28.72 3.68
C ALA A 423 -4.24 -29.23 4.42
N ARG A 424 -3.19 -29.59 3.69
CA ARG A 424 -1.92 -30.07 4.27
C ARG A 424 -1.13 -28.96 4.93
N ILE A 425 -1.01 -27.79 4.28
CA ILE A 425 -0.33 -26.61 4.84
C ILE A 425 -1.02 -26.18 6.14
N LEU A 426 -2.35 -26.12 6.16
CA LEU A 426 -3.11 -25.79 7.36
C LEU A 426 -2.90 -26.80 8.49
N ASN A 427 -2.82 -28.08 8.16
CA ASN A 427 -2.58 -29.12 9.17
C ASN A 427 -1.18 -29.04 9.78
N TRP A 428 -0.15 -28.75 8.98
CA TRP A 428 1.22 -28.61 9.47
C TRP A 428 1.44 -27.39 10.36
N ASN A 429 0.69 -26.31 10.09
CA ASN A 429 0.89 -25.02 10.74
C ASN A 429 -0.25 -24.63 11.69
N LYS A 430 -1.09 -25.59 12.11
CA LYS A 430 -2.23 -25.34 13.01
C LYS A 430 -1.82 -24.63 14.29
N ASP A 431 -0.68 -25.05 14.88
CA ASP A 431 -0.18 -24.50 16.15
C ASP A 431 0.42 -23.09 16.00
N ARG A 432 0.94 -22.75 14.79
CA ARG A 432 1.47 -21.42 14.47
C ARG A 432 0.39 -20.37 14.28
N LEU A 433 -0.77 -20.77 13.78
CA LEU A 433 -1.84 -19.85 13.41
C LEU A 433 -2.78 -19.54 14.58
N GLU A 434 -2.73 -20.34 15.69
CA GLU A 434 -3.68 -20.21 16.82
C GLU A 434 -5.14 -20.11 16.34
N LEU A 435 -5.48 -20.77 15.25
CA LEU A 435 -6.79 -20.73 14.59
C LEU A 435 -7.38 -22.13 14.57
N THR A 436 -8.68 -22.25 14.78
CA THR A 436 -9.43 -23.49 14.59
C THR A 436 -9.50 -23.84 13.10
N THR A 437 -8.38 -24.34 12.56
CA THR A 437 -8.25 -24.64 11.12
C THR A 437 -9.01 -25.89 10.68
N GLU A 438 -9.60 -26.62 11.61
CA GLU A 438 -10.17 -27.93 11.33
C GLU A 438 -11.36 -27.88 10.36
N GLN A 439 -12.25 -26.92 10.52
CA GLN A 439 -13.38 -26.75 9.63
C GLN A 439 -12.94 -26.37 8.21
N MET A 440 -12.06 -25.38 8.06
CA MET A 440 -11.52 -24.98 6.75
C MET A 440 -10.79 -26.15 6.07
N ARG A 441 -9.99 -26.89 6.83
CA ARG A 441 -9.32 -28.09 6.33
C ARG A 441 -10.31 -29.13 5.83
N ASN A 442 -11.40 -29.36 6.55
CA ASN A 442 -12.45 -30.31 6.13
C ASN A 442 -13.10 -29.86 4.83
N VAL A 443 -13.41 -28.56 4.69
CA VAL A 443 -14.02 -28.03 3.45
C VAL A 443 -13.03 -28.16 2.28
N TYR A 444 -11.75 -27.87 2.44
CA TYR A 444 -10.76 -28.11 1.39
C TYR A 444 -10.69 -29.60 0.99
N LEU A 445 -10.74 -30.53 1.95
CA LEU A 445 -10.75 -31.97 1.64
C LEU A 445 -12.03 -32.38 0.92
N ILE A 446 -13.19 -31.84 1.32
CA ILE A 446 -14.47 -32.09 0.63
C ILE A 446 -14.42 -31.52 -0.78
N SER A 447 -13.89 -30.29 -0.95
CA SER A 447 -13.72 -29.69 -2.29
C SER A 447 -12.84 -30.55 -3.19
N ALA A 448 -11.74 -31.10 -2.68
CA ALA A 448 -10.88 -32.02 -3.43
C ALA A 448 -11.61 -33.33 -3.77
N PHE A 449 -12.34 -33.88 -2.82
CA PHE A 449 -13.11 -35.13 -2.99
C PHE A 449 -14.18 -34.99 -4.07
N ILE A 450 -14.81 -33.81 -4.22
CA ILE A 450 -15.80 -33.56 -5.25
C ILE A 450 -15.12 -33.18 -6.58
N ALA A 451 -14.18 -32.23 -6.56
CA ALA A 451 -13.57 -31.67 -7.77
C ALA A 451 -12.80 -32.70 -8.59
N ILE A 452 -12.05 -33.61 -7.95
CA ILE A 452 -11.21 -34.58 -8.67
C ILE A 452 -12.07 -35.62 -9.42
N PRO A 453 -13.00 -36.35 -8.78
CA PRO A 453 -13.85 -37.29 -9.50
C PRO A 453 -14.76 -36.62 -10.52
N TYR A 454 -15.27 -35.43 -10.22
CA TYR A 454 -16.12 -34.66 -11.13
C TYR A 454 -15.35 -34.27 -12.42
N THR A 455 -14.14 -33.74 -12.29
CA THR A 455 -13.29 -33.42 -13.44
C THR A 455 -12.98 -34.66 -14.27
N LEU A 456 -12.62 -35.77 -13.63
CA LEU A 456 -12.33 -37.03 -14.34
C LEU A 456 -13.55 -37.60 -15.06
N TYR A 457 -14.75 -37.42 -14.51
CA TYR A 457 -15.98 -37.84 -15.16
C TYR A 457 -16.21 -37.14 -16.51
N PHE A 458 -15.92 -35.84 -16.60
CA PHE A 458 -16.13 -35.06 -17.84
C PHE A 458 -14.95 -35.11 -18.81
N THR A 459 -13.75 -35.44 -18.34
CA THR A 459 -12.54 -35.37 -19.18
C THR A 459 -12.08 -36.74 -19.65
N MET A 460 -12.42 -37.81 -18.96
CA MET A 460 -12.04 -39.17 -19.37
C MET A 460 -13.07 -39.79 -20.29
N PRO A 461 -12.63 -40.59 -21.29
CA PRO A 461 -13.56 -41.42 -22.03
C PRO A 461 -14.39 -42.32 -21.11
N GLU A 462 -15.66 -42.52 -21.39
CA GLU A 462 -16.61 -43.25 -20.53
C GLU A 462 -16.05 -44.57 -20.01
N ASN A 463 -15.32 -45.32 -20.85
CA ASN A 463 -14.71 -46.60 -20.51
C ASN A 463 -13.61 -46.51 -19.44
N PHE A 464 -12.95 -45.35 -19.28
CA PHE A 464 -11.83 -45.14 -18.37
C PHE A 464 -12.20 -44.40 -17.08
N VAL A 465 -13.41 -43.86 -16.96
CA VAL A 465 -13.86 -43.11 -15.80
C VAL A 465 -13.72 -43.94 -14.52
N SER A 466 -14.22 -45.18 -14.51
CA SER A 466 -14.15 -46.09 -13.34
C SER A 466 -12.71 -46.41 -12.93
N ILE A 467 -11.85 -46.66 -13.92
CA ILE A 467 -10.43 -46.96 -13.68
C ILE A 467 -9.74 -45.72 -13.10
N SER A 468 -10.01 -44.53 -13.62
CA SER A 468 -9.44 -43.27 -13.14
C SER A 468 -9.83 -43.00 -11.66
N TRP A 469 -11.09 -43.27 -11.28
CA TRP A 469 -11.54 -43.14 -9.91
C TRP A 469 -10.93 -44.19 -8.95
N ILE A 470 -10.70 -45.42 -9.44
CA ILE A 470 -9.96 -46.43 -8.66
C ILE A 470 -8.54 -45.94 -8.37
N VAL A 471 -7.84 -45.38 -9.37
CA VAL A 471 -6.50 -44.82 -9.19
C VAL A 471 -6.52 -43.70 -8.13
N VAL A 472 -7.47 -42.78 -8.19
CA VAL A 472 -7.63 -41.72 -7.20
C VAL A 472 -7.88 -42.28 -5.79
N ALA A 473 -8.74 -43.31 -5.67
CA ALA A 473 -9.00 -43.94 -4.38
C ALA A 473 -7.75 -44.61 -3.81
N VAL A 474 -6.93 -45.26 -4.66
CA VAL A 474 -5.63 -45.85 -4.24
C VAL A 474 -4.67 -44.72 -3.79
N ILE A 475 -4.62 -43.59 -4.51
CA ILE A 475 -3.81 -42.42 -4.10
C ILE A 475 -4.26 -41.92 -2.73
N TYR A 476 -5.56 -41.75 -2.49
CA TYR A 476 -6.07 -41.31 -1.18
C TYR A 476 -5.72 -42.34 -0.06
N TYR A 477 -5.80 -43.63 -0.36
CA TYR A 477 -5.42 -44.65 0.60
C TYR A 477 -3.91 -44.60 0.94
N SER A 478 -3.07 -44.44 -0.10
CA SER A 478 -1.63 -44.29 0.07
C SER A 478 -1.28 -43.04 0.88
N LEU A 479 -1.92 -41.91 0.58
CA LEU A 479 -1.79 -40.67 1.37
C LEU A 479 -2.24 -40.88 2.83
N SER A 480 -3.29 -41.66 3.09
CA SER A 480 -3.72 -42.02 4.45
C SER A 480 -2.65 -42.75 5.21
N ILE A 481 -1.90 -43.62 4.55
CA ILE A 481 -0.81 -44.39 5.15
C ILE A 481 0.40 -43.49 5.43
N VAL A 482 0.87 -42.74 4.41
CA VAL A 482 2.05 -41.88 4.50
C VAL A 482 1.84 -40.74 5.51
N LEU A 483 0.65 -40.15 5.51
CA LEU A 483 0.32 -39.01 6.37
C LEU A 483 -0.28 -39.40 7.72
N ASN A 484 -0.49 -40.70 7.96
CA ASN A 484 -1.15 -41.26 9.14
C ASN A 484 -2.46 -40.52 9.52
N ASN A 485 -3.30 -40.24 8.53
CA ASN A 485 -4.50 -39.41 8.69
C ASN A 485 -5.77 -40.16 8.28
N LYS A 486 -6.69 -40.32 9.23
CA LYS A 486 -7.95 -41.05 9.04
C LYS A 486 -8.87 -40.40 7.96
N LYS A 487 -8.78 -39.07 7.75
CA LYS A 487 -9.65 -38.38 6.78
C LYS A 487 -9.38 -38.81 5.34
N TYR A 488 -8.12 -38.99 4.93
CA TYR A 488 -7.78 -39.53 3.61
C TYR A 488 -8.24 -40.98 3.42
N ARG A 489 -8.30 -41.76 4.51
CA ARG A 489 -8.85 -43.11 4.47
C ARG A 489 -10.35 -43.12 4.15
N TRP A 490 -11.10 -42.22 4.80
CA TRP A 490 -12.52 -42.02 4.48
C TRP A 490 -12.73 -41.56 3.05
N MET A 491 -11.93 -40.61 2.55
CA MET A 491 -11.98 -40.18 1.14
C MET A 491 -11.77 -41.35 0.19
N SER A 492 -10.79 -42.21 0.46
CA SER A 492 -10.56 -43.44 -0.34
C SER A 492 -11.78 -44.35 -0.34
N ILE A 493 -12.34 -44.68 0.85
CA ILE A 493 -13.50 -45.54 0.97
C ILE A 493 -14.70 -44.95 0.21
N TYR A 494 -14.99 -43.68 0.38
CA TYR A 494 -16.10 -43.03 -0.33
C TYR A 494 -15.85 -42.99 -1.85
N THR A 495 -14.63 -42.79 -2.32
CA THR A 495 -14.30 -42.84 -3.74
C THR A 495 -14.50 -44.25 -4.31
N PHE A 496 -14.12 -45.32 -3.56
CA PHE A 496 -14.42 -46.70 -3.95
C PHE A 496 -15.92 -46.98 -4.01
N LEU A 497 -16.69 -46.51 -3.03
CA LEU A 497 -18.14 -46.65 -3.04
C LEU A 497 -18.77 -45.92 -4.22
N LEU A 498 -18.31 -44.70 -4.50
CA LEU A 498 -18.74 -43.92 -5.67
C LEU A 498 -18.43 -44.65 -6.98
N THR A 499 -17.24 -45.26 -7.09
CA THR A 499 -16.86 -46.04 -8.25
C THR A 499 -17.72 -47.28 -8.41
N LEU A 500 -17.97 -48.00 -7.31
CA LEU A 500 -18.84 -49.18 -7.32
C LEU A 500 -20.27 -48.83 -7.76
N PHE A 501 -20.80 -47.70 -7.23
CA PHE A 501 -22.11 -47.22 -7.59
C PHE A 501 -22.17 -46.80 -9.06
N TYR A 502 -21.16 -46.13 -9.57
CA TYR A 502 -21.03 -45.74 -10.99
C TYR A 502 -21.02 -46.97 -11.89
N VAL A 503 -20.16 -47.97 -11.59
CA VAL A 503 -20.06 -49.19 -12.40
C VAL A 503 -21.35 -50.02 -12.32
N ALA A 504 -22.03 -50.06 -11.17
CA ALA A 504 -23.31 -50.78 -11.02
C ALA A 504 -24.43 -50.15 -11.84
N ILE A 505 -24.55 -48.81 -11.85
CA ILE A 505 -25.61 -48.10 -12.59
C ILE A 505 -25.35 -48.11 -14.08
N LEU A 506 -24.17 -47.63 -14.50
CA LEU A 506 -23.81 -47.50 -15.92
C LEU A 506 -23.44 -48.84 -16.53
N GLY A 507 -23.08 -49.82 -15.71
CA GLY A 507 -22.90 -51.21 -16.09
C GLY A 507 -24.10 -51.83 -16.79
N PHE A 508 -25.30 -51.27 -16.54
CA PHE A 508 -26.52 -51.75 -17.22
C PHE A 508 -26.83 -51.02 -18.56
N THR A 509 -26.21 -49.91 -18.87
CA THR A 509 -26.77 -49.03 -19.92
C THR A 509 -25.99 -48.89 -21.22
N SER A 510 -24.66 -49.00 -21.31
CA SER A 510 -24.02 -48.70 -22.61
C SER A 510 -22.55 -48.99 -22.83
N THR A 511 -21.81 -49.56 -21.86
CA THR A 511 -20.37 -49.78 -22.04
C THR A 511 -20.04 -51.15 -22.57
N ASP A 512 -18.94 -51.25 -23.33
CA ASP A 512 -18.41 -52.51 -23.84
C ASP A 512 -18.18 -53.50 -22.71
N THR A 513 -18.66 -54.71 -22.83
CA THR A 513 -18.64 -55.78 -21.80
C THR A 513 -17.22 -56.02 -21.27
N THR A 514 -16.22 -55.88 -22.12
CA THR A 514 -14.81 -56.07 -21.79
C THR A 514 -14.33 -55.07 -20.70
N TYR A 515 -14.65 -53.77 -20.85
CA TYR A 515 -14.26 -52.76 -19.88
C TYR A 515 -15.01 -52.90 -18.54
N LYS A 516 -16.26 -53.40 -18.58
CA LYS A 516 -17.01 -53.71 -17.35
C LYS A 516 -16.30 -54.80 -16.54
N ILE A 517 -15.92 -55.87 -17.22
CA ILE A 517 -15.21 -57.00 -16.58
C ILE A 517 -13.88 -56.51 -15.95
N ILE A 518 -13.10 -55.71 -16.74
CA ILE A 518 -11.82 -55.17 -16.25
C ILE A 518 -12.03 -54.25 -15.04
N SER A 519 -13.05 -53.39 -15.04
CA SER A 519 -13.36 -52.49 -13.95
C SER A 519 -13.79 -53.21 -12.68
N PHE A 520 -14.65 -54.26 -12.78
CA PHE A 520 -15.05 -55.07 -11.64
C PHE A 520 -13.89 -55.88 -11.08
N LEU A 521 -13.05 -56.49 -11.93
CA LEU A 521 -11.87 -57.21 -11.50
C LEU A 521 -10.85 -56.30 -10.82
N ALA A 522 -10.55 -55.14 -11.40
CA ALA A 522 -9.65 -54.13 -10.82
C ALA A 522 -10.17 -53.65 -9.48
N LEU A 523 -11.44 -53.29 -9.38
CA LEU A 523 -12.07 -52.86 -8.15
C LEU A 523 -12.02 -53.94 -7.06
N GLY A 524 -12.37 -55.17 -7.41
CA GLY A 524 -12.36 -56.32 -6.50
C GLY A 524 -10.95 -56.62 -5.97
N LEU A 525 -9.95 -56.64 -6.85
CA LEU A 525 -8.55 -56.91 -6.49
C LEU A 525 -7.99 -55.81 -5.57
N VAL A 526 -8.27 -54.53 -5.86
CA VAL A 526 -7.85 -53.40 -5.01
C VAL A 526 -8.53 -53.45 -3.64
N LEU A 527 -9.83 -53.74 -3.56
CA LEU A 527 -10.56 -53.83 -2.30
C LEU A 527 -10.00 -54.98 -1.42
N ILE A 528 -9.71 -56.16 -2.02
CA ILE A 528 -9.09 -57.29 -1.31
C ILE A 528 -7.70 -56.90 -0.80
N THR A 529 -6.87 -56.26 -1.63
CA THR A 529 -5.52 -55.83 -1.25
C THR A 529 -5.56 -54.83 -0.09
N ILE A 530 -6.47 -53.86 -0.13
CA ILE A 530 -6.66 -52.90 0.96
C ILE A 530 -7.13 -53.62 2.24
N SER A 531 -8.03 -54.57 2.13
CA SER A 531 -8.49 -55.35 3.28
C SER A 531 -7.34 -56.16 3.93
N ILE A 532 -6.49 -56.78 3.13
CA ILE A 532 -5.31 -57.51 3.64
C ILE A 532 -4.34 -56.55 4.35
N VAL A 533 -4.02 -55.40 3.72
CA VAL A 533 -3.11 -54.39 4.31
C VAL A 533 -3.70 -53.86 5.63
N TYR A 534 -5.01 -53.59 5.66
CA TYR A 534 -5.69 -53.13 6.88
C TYR A 534 -5.63 -54.17 8.00
N THR A 535 -5.92 -55.42 7.69
CA THR A 535 -5.90 -56.51 8.65
C THR A 535 -4.49 -56.74 9.20
N LYS A 536 -3.47 -56.75 8.32
CA LYS A 536 -2.06 -56.90 8.73
C LYS A 536 -1.61 -55.78 9.67
N ARG A 537 -1.99 -54.53 9.38
CA ARG A 537 -1.68 -53.39 10.28
C ARG A 537 -2.38 -53.50 11.64
N LYS A 538 -3.62 -53.98 11.68
CA LYS A 538 -4.34 -54.14 12.93
C LYS A 538 -3.71 -55.25 13.79
N LEU A 539 -3.13 -56.26 13.16
CA LEU A 539 -2.41 -57.34 13.84
C LEU A 539 -1.04 -56.91 14.38
N ILE A 540 -0.35 -56.01 13.70
CA ILE A 540 0.97 -55.48 14.13
C ILE A 540 0.82 -54.43 15.26
N ASN A 541 -0.30 -53.74 15.34
CA ASN A 541 -0.58 -52.73 16.38
C ASN A 541 -1.34 -53.31 17.60
N LYS A 542 -1.60 -54.62 17.65
CA LYS A 542 -1.96 -55.37 18.84
C LYS A 542 -0.71 -56.03 19.43
#